data_30a3d25e31f604ff92a56ffd15afd35a
#
_entry.id   30a3d25e31f604ff92a56ffd15afd35a
#
_cell.length_a   1.000
_cell.length_b   1.000
_cell.length_c   1.000
_cell.angle_alpha   90.00
_cell.angle_beta   90.00
_cell.angle_gamma   90.00
#
_symmetry.space_group_name_H-M   'P 1'
#
loop_
_entity.id
_entity.type
_entity.pdbx_description
1 polymer ?
#
loop_
_entity_poly.entity_id
_entity_poly.type
_entity_poly.pdbx_seq_one_letter_code
_entity_poly.pdbx_strand_id
1 'polypeptide(L)'
;MPDLKGVALTEPTPRPRPFSGRTPWSRSLPAPLRSFLRTESGGAGVLLLATLAALVWANLAPEAYASAWETPLTIRLGDVGITLTLREWVNSGLMTFFFFVVGLEARREFDLGELRERRRVALPVLAGLGGMIVPVGIFLALNTGRDSAAGWGVTMSTDTAFALGLLALVARGLPDRVRIFLLTVVVVDDLVALLVIATVYSGPVALRPLLLALGLVGSMVLLRMARVRYGLLYFLLGAAAWVALQSSGIEPVVLGLAVGLLTSAYAPARGDLERATDLFRLFREQPTPELAESARIGLAQSLSPNERLQLAYHPWTSYVIVPIFALANAGIVISEEFLVRAATSPITLGIVAGYVLGKPIGIVGTAWLVSRLTRGRLRIPVGWAALAGAGAIAGIGFTVSLLIASLAFSGPELEEAKLGILSAALLASLFAWMIFGLAARLSPAQRTRALLGTAETLIDLAVLVEDDRDHIRGPSDAKVTLV
;
A
#
# COMPACT_ATOMS: atom_id res chain seq x y z
N MET A 1 48.25 -30.24 -62.70
CA MET A 1 47.99 -30.63 -61.26
C MET A 1 48.54 -29.54 -60.37
N PRO A 2 47.68 -28.70 -59.78
CA PRO A 2 48.09 -27.92 -58.65
C PRO A 2 47.29 -28.34 -57.43
N ASP A 3 47.99 -28.32 -56.29
CA ASP A 3 47.66 -28.70 -54.94
C ASP A 3 46.46 -27.98 -54.33
N LEU A 4 45.53 -28.76 -53.84
CA LEU A 4 44.49 -28.32 -52.91
C LEU A 4 45.00 -28.51 -51.47
N LYS A 5 45.56 -27.47 -50.86
CA LYS A 5 45.79 -27.42 -49.41
C LYS A 5 45.27 -26.08 -48.88
N GLY A 6 44.37 -26.18 -47.89
CA GLY A 6 44.06 -25.09 -47.00
C GLY A 6 42.60 -24.61 -46.99
N VAL A 7 41.65 -25.49 -46.71
CA VAL A 7 40.36 -25.04 -46.21
C VAL A 7 40.49 -24.90 -44.67
N ALA A 8 40.72 -23.69 -44.21
CA ALA A 8 40.63 -23.34 -42.80
C ALA A 8 39.18 -23.54 -42.34
N LEU A 9 39.01 -24.45 -41.40
CA LEU A 9 37.73 -24.60 -40.67
C LEU A 9 37.48 -23.28 -39.91
N THR A 10 36.62 -22.44 -40.48
CA THR A 10 36.08 -21.28 -39.76
C THR A 10 35.31 -21.80 -38.54
N GLU A 11 35.76 -21.40 -37.37
CA GLU A 11 35.02 -21.61 -36.11
C GLU A 11 33.56 -21.20 -36.30
N PRO A 12 32.58 -21.99 -35.79
CA PRO A 12 31.19 -21.63 -35.91
C PRO A 12 30.97 -20.37 -35.10
N THR A 13 30.63 -19.26 -35.80
CA THR A 13 30.14 -18.04 -35.17
C THR A 13 29.08 -18.38 -34.12
N PRO A 14 29.17 -17.88 -32.88
CA PRO A 14 28.22 -18.18 -31.85
C PRO A 14 26.83 -17.75 -32.34
N ARG A 15 25.95 -18.75 -32.53
CA ARG A 15 24.54 -18.50 -32.88
C ARG A 15 23.96 -17.49 -31.88
N PRO A 16 23.37 -16.41 -32.32
CA PRO A 16 22.69 -15.49 -31.41
C PRO A 16 21.66 -16.30 -30.62
N ARG A 17 21.77 -16.28 -29.31
CA ARG A 17 20.80 -16.93 -28.42
C ARG A 17 19.43 -16.42 -28.82
N PRO A 18 18.43 -17.30 -29.03
CA PRO A 18 17.10 -16.83 -29.40
C PRO A 18 16.65 -15.86 -28.34
N PHE A 19 16.30 -14.66 -28.75
CA PHE A 19 15.67 -13.67 -27.88
C PHE A 19 14.48 -14.38 -27.23
N SER A 20 14.56 -14.65 -25.92
CA SER A 20 13.39 -15.06 -25.18
C SER A 20 12.34 -14.00 -25.45
N GLY A 21 11.21 -14.38 -26.03
CA GLY A 21 10.18 -13.47 -26.56
C GLY A 21 9.45 -12.61 -25.54
N ARG A 22 10.19 -12.14 -24.53
CA ARG A 22 9.77 -11.12 -23.58
C ARG A 22 10.22 -9.78 -24.13
N THR A 23 9.27 -8.97 -24.55
CA THR A 23 9.50 -7.58 -24.90
C THR A 23 10.26 -6.88 -23.77
N PRO A 24 11.08 -5.85 -24.03
CA PRO A 24 11.70 -5.02 -22.97
C PRO A 24 10.69 -4.59 -21.90
N TRP A 25 9.43 -4.34 -22.28
CA TRP A 25 8.29 -4.04 -21.44
C TRP A 25 7.94 -5.18 -20.46
N SER A 26 7.93 -6.42 -20.89
CA SER A 26 7.63 -7.57 -20.03
C SER A 26 8.77 -7.94 -19.08
N ARG A 27 9.99 -7.43 -19.30
CA ARG A 27 11.13 -7.58 -18.38
C ARG A 27 11.18 -6.48 -17.33
N SER A 28 10.65 -5.29 -17.62
CA SER A 28 10.67 -4.15 -16.69
C SER A 28 9.53 -4.21 -15.67
N LEU A 29 8.38 -4.79 -16.01
CA LEU A 29 7.24 -4.93 -15.12
C LEU A 29 7.50 -5.81 -13.87
N PRO A 30 8.22 -6.96 -13.92
CA PRO A 30 8.49 -7.75 -12.73
C PRO A 30 9.57 -7.18 -11.80
N ALA A 31 10.48 -6.33 -12.28
CA ALA A 31 11.60 -5.83 -11.49
C ALA A 31 11.18 -4.75 -10.46
N PRO A 32 10.38 -3.72 -10.81
CA PRO A 32 9.83 -2.79 -9.84
C PRO A 32 8.93 -3.49 -8.83
N LEU A 33 8.09 -4.42 -9.26
CA LEU A 33 7.21 -5.18 -8.38
C LEU A 33 8.01 -6.10 -7.42
N ARG A 34 9.08 -6.74 -7.88
CA ARG A 34 9.96 -7.53 -7.01
C ARG A 34 10.72 -6.68 -5.99
N SER A 35 11.21 -5.51 -6.37
CA SER A 35 11.89 -4.59 -5.44
C SER A 35 10.90 -4.05 -4.40
N PHE A 36 9.71 -3.65 -4.84
CA PHE A 36 8.61 -3.24 -3.96
C PHE A 36 8.27 -4.33 -2.93
N LEU A 37 8.09 -5.58 -3.37
CA LEU A 37 7.79 -6.69 -2.48
C LEU A 37 8.92 -7.09 -1.54
N ARG A 38 10.18 -6.96 -1.97
CA ARG A 38 11.31 -7.19 -1.06
C ARG A 38 11.35 -6.12 0.03
N THR A 39 11.00 -4.88 -0.29
CA THR A 39 10.90 -3.78 0.67
C THR A 39 9.70 -3.99 1.60
N GLU A 40 8.54 -4.36 1.07
CA GLU A 40 7.32 -4.62 1.85
C GLU A 40 7.50 -5.81 2.80
N SER A 41 8.00 -6.96 2.32
CA SER A 41 8.22 -8.12 3.20
C SER A 41 9.27 -7.85 4.27
N GLY A 42 10.31 -7.08 3.94
CA GLY A 42 11.32 -6.64 4.89
C GLY A 42 10.75 -5.64 5.91
N GLY A 43 9.97 -4.66 5.44
CA GLY A 43 9.27 -3.69 6.27
C GLY A 43 8.32 -4.35 7.26
N ALA A 44 7.52 -5.34 6.80
CA ALA A 44 6.62 -6.11 7.68
C ALA A 44 7.38 -6.86 8.79
N GLY A 45 8.57 -7.41 8.47
CA GLY A 45 9.43 -8.04 9.48
C GLY A 45 9.94 -7.06 10.54
N VAL A 46 10.42 -5.89 10.12
CA VAL A 46 10.88 -4.84 11.05
C VAL A 46 9.72 -4.29 11.87
N LEU A 47 8.56 -4.12 11.26
CA LEU A 47 7.34 -3.69 11.94
C LEU A 47 6.91 -4.69 13.03
N LEU A 48 6.94 -5.99 12.74
CA LEU A 48 6.65 -7.03 13.72
C LEU A 48 7.64 -7.01 14.88
N LEU A 49 8.95 -6.86 14.58
CA LEU A 49 9.97 -6.75 15.62
C LEU A 49 9.78 -5.51 16.49
N ALA A 50 9.43 -4.36 15.89
CA ALA A 50 9.14 -3.13 16.63
C ALA A 50 7.90 -3.28 17.52
N THR A 51 6.86 -3.97 17.03
CA THR A 51 5.65 -4.29 17.82
C THR A 51 5.98 -5.17 19.02
N LEU A 52 6.75 -6.24 18.81
CA LEU A 52 7.20 -7.12 19.89
C LEU A 52 8.09 -6.37 20.89
N ALA A 53 8.99 -5.51 20.41
CA ALA A 53 9.83 -4.68 21.27
C ALA A 53 8.98 -3.70 22.11
N ALA A 54 7.93 -3.10 21.53
CA ALA A 54 6.99 -2.24 22.26
C ALA A 54 6.27 -3.00 23.38
N LEU A 55 5.76 -4.20 23.07
CA LEU A 55 5.09 -5.06 24.06
C LEU A 55 6.05 -5.48 25.17
N VAL A 56 7.25 -5.93 24.84
CA VAL A 56 8.26 -6.32 25.81
C VAL A 56 8.63 -5.13 26.70
N TRP A 57 8.92 -3.97 26.12
CA TRP A 57 9.29 -2.77 26.86
C TRP A 57 8.15 -2.30 27.78
N ALA A 58 6.92 -2.23 27.30
CA ALA A 58 5.77 -1.82 28.08
C ALA A 58 5.48 -2.75 29.28
N ASN A 59 5.84 -4.05 29.19
CA ASN A 59 5.61 -5.01 30.27
C ASN A 59 6.82 -5.15 31.23
N LEU A 60 8.04 -4.92 30.76
CA LEU A 60 9.23 -4.97 31.64
C LEU A 60 9.45 -3.66 32.39
N ALA A 61 9.12 -2.52 31.79
CA ALA A 61 9.35 -1.20 32.36
C ALA A 61 8.22 -0.23 31.94
N PRO A 62 6.99 -0.40 32.44
CA PRO A 62 5.81 0.38 31.99
C PRO A 62 5.97 1.88 32.22
N GLU A 63 6.53 2.29 33.36
CA GLU A 63 6.75 3.71 33.67
C GLU A 63 7.80 4.34 32.71
N ALA A 64 8.87 3.62 32.40
CA ALA A 64 9.87 4.10 31.47
C ALA A 64 9.32 4.18 30.03
N TYR A 65 8.47 3.23 29.63
CA TYR A 65 7.79 3.28 28.34
C TYR A 65 6.84 4.47 28.23
N ALA A 66 6.00 4.68 29.24
CA ALA A 66 5.06 5.80 29.26
C ALA A 66 5.80 7.15 29.28
N SER A 67 6.77 7.32 30.20
CA SER A 67 7.50 8.59 30.34
C SER A 67 8.30 8.95 29.08
N ALA A 68 8.87 7.95 28.39
CA ALA A 68 9.58 8.18 27.12
C ALA A 68 8.67 8.79 26.05
N TRP A 69 7.48 8.21 25.85
CA TRP A 69 6.55 8.65 24.80
C TRP A 69 5.72 9.88 25.19
N GLU A 70 5.59 10.19 26.46
CA GLU A 70 4.92 11.38 26.99
C GLU A 70 5.89 12.58 27.16
N THR A 71 7.18 12.39 26.93
CA THR A 71 8.17 13.48 26.97
C THR A 71 7.79 14.58 25.98
N PRO A 72 7.63 15.82 26.43
CA PRO A 72 7.29 16.94 25.56
C PRO A 72 8.51 17.40 24.76
N LEU A 73 8.36 17.48 23.44
CA LEU A 73 9.34 18.08 22.54
C LEU A 73 8.79 19.38 21.96
N THR A 74 9.47 20.47 22.27
CA THR A 74 9.07 21.81 21.81
C THR A 74 10.01 22.29 20.71
N ILE A 75 9.43 22.64 19.55
CA ILE A 75 10.14 23.32 18.47
C ILE A 75 9.67 24.77 18.45
N ARG A 76 10.58 25.72 18.68
CA ARG A 76 10.26 27.18 18.69
C ARG A 76 11.04 27.90 17.61
N LEU A 77 10.35 28.82 16.95
CA LEU A 77 10.94 29.76 16.00
C LEU A 77 10.45 31.16 16.37
N GLY A 78 11.28 31.92 17.09
CA GLY A 78 10.87 33.17 17.71
C GLY A 78 9.80 32.97 18.77
N ASP A 79 8.69 33.70 18.65
CA ASP A 79 7.54 33.62 19.56
C ASP A 79 6.54 32.50 19.21
N VAL A 80 6.70 31.88 18.06
CA VAL A 80 5.86 30.75 17.61
C VAL A 80 6.52 29.43 18.00
N GLY A 81 5.78 28.58 18.73
CA GLY A 81 6.27 27.27 19.14
C GLY A 81 5.18 26.22 19.12
N ILE A 82 5.55 25.00 18.82
CA ILE A 82 4.71 23.82 18.90
C ILE A 82 5.32 22.90 19.96
N THR A 83 4.53 22.56 20.96
CA THR A 83 4.89 21.59 21.98
C THR A 83 3.96 20.38 21.84
N LEU A 84 4.53 19.25 21.49
CA LEU A 84 3.84 17.97 21.38
C LEU A 84 4.66 16.91 22.12
N THR A 85 4.00 15.89 22.63
CA THR A 85 4.68 14.70 23.15
C THR A 85 5.40 13.96 22.02
N LEU A 86 6.42 13.15 22.33
CA LEU A 86 7.07 12.33 21.31
C LEU A 86 6.08 11.42 20.57
N ARG A 87 5.07 10.89 21.26
CA ARG A 87 4.01 10.10 20.67
C ARG A 87 3.19 10.91 19.65
N GLU A 88 2.81 12.13 19.99
CA GLU A 88 2.09 13.03 19.08
C GLU A 88 2.93 13.43 17.87
N TRP A 89 4.24 13.68 18.06
CA TRP A 89 5.17 13.90 16.93
C TRP A 89 5.26 12.71 15.98
N VAL A 90 5.22 11.50 16.52
CA VAL A 90 5.16 10.28 15.70
C VAL A 90 3.82 10.19 14.99
N ASN A 91 2.70 10.33 15.71
CA ASN A 91 1.35 10.11 15.18
C ASN A 91 0.93 11.16 14.15
N SER A 92 1.27 12.43 14.34
CA SER A 92 0.92 13.49 13.40
C SER A 92 2.07 13.87 12.47
N GLY A 93 3.31 13.97 12.98
CA GLY A 93 4.47 14.40 12.20
C GLY A 93 5.00 13.31 11.26
N LEU A 94 5.47 12.19 11.83
CA LEU A 94 6.05 11.10 11.02
C LEU A 94 4.98 10.41 10.15
N MET A 95 3.77 10.21 10.67
CA MET A 95 2.69 9.60 9.91
C MET A 95 2.22 10.47 8.73
N THR A 96 2.44 11.79 8.75
CA THR A 96 2.22 12.64 7.57
C THR A 96 3.06 12.20 6.37
N PHE A 97 4.33 11.80 6.59
CA PHE A 97 5.18 11.26 5.52
C PHE A 97 4.73 9.88 5.06
N PHE A 98 4.25 9.04 5.97
CA PHE A 98 3.65 7.75 5.59
C PHE A 98 2.46 7.98 4.67
N PHE A 99 1.50 8.82 5.05
CA PHE A 99 0.34 9.12 4.23
C PHE A 99 0.67 9.91 2.96
N PHE A 100 1.79 10.61 2.93
CA PHE A 100 2.31 11.19 1.70
C PHE A 100 2.69 10.09 0.69
N VAL A 101 3.37 9.02 1.14
CA VAL A 101 3.70 7.88 0.27
C VAL A 101 2.43 7.14 -0.17
N VAL A 102 1.48 6.89 0.74
CA VAL A 102 0.16 6.33 0.40
C VAL A 102 -0.56 7.19 -0.65
N GLY A 103 -0.49 8.52 -0.53
CA GLY A 103 -1.04 9.45 -1.52
C GLY A 103 -0.35 9.37 -2.89
N LEU A 104 0.97 9.17 -2.91
CA LEU A 104 1.73 8.95 -4.14
C LEU A 104 1.31 7.63 -4.81
N GLU A 105 1.15 6.56 -4.03
CA GLU A 105 0.71 5.25 -4.51
C GLU A 105 -0.72 5.32 -5.06
N ALA A 106 -1.64 5.91 -4.31
CA ALA A 106 -3.00 6.12 -4.75
C ALA A 106 -3.06 6.92 -6.06
N ARG A 107 -2.28 8.00 -6.17
CA ARG A 107 -2.19 8.80 -7.40
C ARG A 107 -1.67 8.00 -8.58
N ARG A 108 -0.66 7.17 -8.36
CA ARG A 108 -0.12 6.29 -9.40
C ARG A 108 -1.17 5.28 -9.86
N GLU A 109 -1.92 4.68 -8.93
CA GLU A 109 -3.00 3.75 -9.26
C GLU A 109 -4.12 4.43 -10.06
N PHE A 110 -4.47 5.70 -9.76
CA PHE A 110 -5.47 6.46 -10.54
C PHE A 110 -4.99 6.83 -11.94
N ASP A 111 -3.71 7.22 -12.08
CA ASP A 111 -3.19 7.72 -13.35
C ASP A 111 -2.75 6.58 -14.29
N LEU A 112 -2.09 5.54 -13.78
CA LEU A 112 -1.37 4.52 -14.55
C LEU A 112 -1.77 3.09 -14.20
N GLY A 113 -2.39 2.88 -13.02
CA GLY A 113 -2.72 1.56 -12.50
C GLY A 113 -4.11 1.07 -12.89
N GLU A 114 -4.55 0.04 -12.19
CA GLU A 114 -5.84 -0.62 -12.41
C GLU A 114 -7.03 0.32 -12.20
N LEU A 115 -6.91 1.32 -11.31
CA LEU A 115 -7.97 2.31 -11.03
C LEU A 115 -8.33 3.18 -12.24
N ARG A 116 -7.53 3.18 -13.30
CA ARG A 116 -7.80 3.90 -14.54
C ARG A 116 -8.95 3.28 -15.35
N GLU A 117 -9.05 1.93 -15.38
CA GLU A 117 -10.09 1.24 -16.13
C GLU A 117 -11.36 1.02 -15.29
N ARG A 118 -12.29 1.98 -15.30
CA ARG A 118 -13.52 2.01 -14.48
C ARG A 118 -14.30 0.69 -14.44
N ARG A 119 -14.33 -0.08 -15.54
CA ARG A 119 -15.07 -1.35 -15.59
C ARG A 119 -14.37 -2.47 -14.83
N ARG A 120 -13.03 -2.51 -14.86
CA ARG A 120 -12.24 -3.56 -14.15
C ARG A 120 -12.17 -3.28 -12.67
N VAL A 121 -12.11 -1.99 -12.30
CA VAL A 121 -11.94 -1.53 -10.93
C VAL A 121 -13.24 -1.53 -10.13
N ALA A 122 -14.39 -1.40 -10.78
CA ALA A 122 -15.67 -1.28 -10.08
C ALA A 122 -15.90 -2.39 -9.05
N LEU A 123 -15.56 -3.64 -9.38
CA LEU A 123 -15.76 -4.77 -8.46
C LEU A 123 -14.78 -4.74 -7.28
N PRO A 124 -13.44 -4.57 -7.44
CA PRO A 124 -12.52 -4.42 -6.31
C PRO A 124 -12.87 -3.24 -5.40
N VAL A 125 -13.24 -2.08 -5.97
CA VAL A 125 -13.63 -0.89 -5.18
C VAL A 125 -14.90 -1.17 -4.38
N LEU A 126 -15.94 -1.73 -4.99
CA LEU A 126 -17.17 -2.09 -4.29
C LEU A 126 -16.92 -3.17 -3.22
N ALA A 127 -16.04 -4.14 -3.50
CA ALA A 127 -15.64 -5.15 -2.53
C ALA A 127 -14.88 -4.53 -1.35
N GLY A 128 -13.98 -3.57 -1.60
CA GLY A 128 -13.31 -2.79 -0.56
C GLY A 128 -14.31 -2.02 0.30
N LEU A 129 -15.24 -1.29 -0.30
CA LEU A 129 -16.30 -0.59 0.42
C LEU A 129 -17.15 -1.54 1.27
N GLY A 130 -17.52 -2.72 0.74
CA GLY A 130 -18.19 -3.75 1.52
C GLY A 130 -17.33 -4.29 2.67
N GLY A 131 -16.02 -4.42 2.41
CA GLY A 131 -15.00 -4.79 3.41
C GLY A 131 -14.80 -3.73 4.50
N MET A 132 -15.29 -2.51 4.34
CA MET A 132 -15.32 -1.46 5.39
C MET A 132 -16.69 -1.39 6.07
N ILE A 133 -17.77 -1.40 5.30
CA ILE A 133 -19.14 -1.23 5.83
C ILE A 133 -19.54 -2.37 6.77
N VAL A 134 -19.21 -3.62 6.40
CA VAL A 134 -19.61 -4.80 7.21
C VAL A 134 -18.87 -4.83 8.56
N PRO A 135 -17.53 -4.66 8.66
CA PRO A 135 -16.84 -4.56 9.94
C PRO A 135 -17.37 -3.44 10.83
N VAL A 136 -17.59 -2.25 10.25
CA VAL A 136 -18.18 -1.10 10.96
C VAL A 136 -19.57 -1.44 11.48
N GLY A 137 -20.41 -2.11 10.68
CA GLY A 137 -21.73 -2.56 11.11
C GLY A 137 -21.68 -3.54 12.28
N ILE A 138 -20.73 -4.50 12.26
CA ILE A 138 -20.51 -5.45 13.36
C ILE A 138 -20.04 -4.73 14.62
N PHE A 139 -19.06 -3.80 14.47
CA PHE A 139 -18.55 -3.03 15.60
C PHE A 139 -19.67 -2.19 16.24
N LEU A 140 -20.43 -1.46 15.45
CA LEU A 140 -21.54 -0.65 15.93
C LEU A 140 -22.63 -1.49 16.59
N ALA A 141 -22.96 -2.67 16.04
CA ALA A 141 -23.96 -3.57 16.62
C ALA A 141 -23.58 -4.04 18.04
N LEU A 142 -22.28 -4.27 18.30
CA LEU A 142 -21.77 -4.67 19.61
C LEU A 142 -21.58 -3.51 20.57
N ASN A 143 -21.43 -2.28 20.05
CA ASN A 143 -21.18 -1.08 20.85
C ASN A 143 -22.38 -0.09 20.87
N THR A 144 -23.54 -0.50 20.35
CA THR A 144 -24.75 0.33 20.32
C THR A 144 -25.15 0.82 21.72
N GLY A 145 -25.42 2.12 21.82
CA GLY A 145 -25.82 2.78 23.07
C GLY A 145 -24.68 2.99 24.08
N ARG A 146 -23.43 2.86 23.67
CA ARG A 146 -22.22 3.10 24.48
C ARG A 146 -21.37 4.20 23.84
N ASP A 147 -20.60 4.88 24.67
CA ASP A 147 -19.65 5.92 24.19
C ASP A 147 -18.57 5.33 23.30
N SER A 148 -18.23 4.05 23.51
CA SER A 148 -17.31 3.28 22.68
C SER A 148 -17.73 3.14 21.22
N ALA A 149 -19.01 3.40 20.88
CA ALA A 149 -19.46 3.42 19.49
C ALA A 149 -18.67 4.46 18.63
N ALA A 150 -18.14 5.53 19.25
CA ALA A 150 -17.30 6.51 18.56
C ALA A 150 -16.07 5.91 17.87
N GLY A 151 -15.58 4.75 18.32
CA GLY A 151 -14.42 4.05 17.73
C GLY A 151 -14.70 3.21 16.47
N TRP A 152 -15.87 3.37 15.84
CA TRP A 152 -16.26 2.56 14.68
C TRP A 152 -15.26 2.56 13.53
N GLY A 153 -14.53 3.66 13.32
CA GLY A 153 -13.52 3.79 12.27
C GLY A 153 -12.30 2.87 12.46
N VAL A 154 -12.06 2.39 13.67
CA VAL A 154 -10.91 1.49 13.96
C VAL A 154 -10.94 0.24 13.09
N THR A 155 -12.12 -0.28 12.75
CA THR A 155 -12.29 -1.53 12.01
C THR A 155 -12.26 -1.38 10.48
N MET A 156 -12.02 -0.17 9.95
CA MET A 156 -12.12 0.09 8.51
C MET A 156 -10.85 -0.29 7.73
N SER A 157 -9.68 0.13 8.23
CA SER A 157 -8.45 0.09 7.45
C SER A 157 -7.77 -1.28 7.44
N THR A 158 -6.94 -1.49 6.42
CA THR A 158 -6.08 -2.66 6.27
C THR A 158 -4.62 -2.19 6.30
N ASP A 159 -3.75 -2.89 7.01
CA ASP A 159 -2.31 -2.59 6.98
C ASP A 159 -1.65 -3.20 5.73
N THR A 160 -1.23 -2.33 4.81
CA THR A 160 -0.63 -2.73 3.53
C THR A 160 0.65 -3.54 3.72
N ALA A 161 1.53 -3.14 4.66
CA ALA A 161 2.81 -3.80 4.88
C ALA A 161 2.63 -5.22 5.42
N PHE A 162 1.80 -5.39 6.45
CA PHE A 162 1.48 -6.72 6.98
C PHE A 162 0.70 -7.57 5.97
N ALA A 163 -0.27 -6.99 5.28
CA ALA A 163 -1.10 -7.70 4.30
C ALA A 163 -0.26 -8.28 3.16
N LEU A 164 0.62 -7.47 2.57
CA LEU A 164 1.52 -7.91 1.49
C LEU A 164 2.62 -8.84 1.99
N GLY A 165 3.17 -8.57 3.18
CA GLY A 165 4.12 -9.45 3.84
C GLY A 165 3.55 -10.84 4.08
N LEU A 166 2.35 -10.94 4.64
CA LEU A 166 1.64 -12.20 4.86
C LEU A 166 1.29 -12.89 3.54
N LEU A 167 0.80 -12.14 2.54
CA LEU A 167 0.49 -12.67 1.22
C LEU A 167 1.73 -13.31 0.58
N ALA A 168 2.89 -12.67 0.67
CA ALA A 168 4.15 -13.21 0.15
C ALA A 168 4.59 -14.50 0.86
N LEU A 169 4.24 -14.66 2.14
CA LEU A 169 4.62 -15.79 2.98
C LEU A 169 3.70 -17.00 2.75
N VAL A 170 2.39 -16.75 2.78
CA VAL A 170 1.34 -17.79 2.79
C VAL A 170 0.96 -18.22 1.38
N ALA A 171 1.05 -17.31 0.44
CA ALA A 171 0.50 -17.44 -0.90
C ALA A 171 1.57 -17.59 -1.99
N ARG A 172 2.65 -18.34 -1.69
CA ARG A 172 3.70 -18.62 -2.67
C ARG A 172 3.12 -19.27 -3.93
N GLY A 173 3.25 -18.58 -5.07
CA GLY A 173 2.75 -19.05 -6.37
C GLY A 173 1.30 -18.67 -6.68
N LEU A 174 0.69 -17.74 -5.94
CA LEU A 174 -0.55 -17.13 -6.36
C LEU A 174 -0.36 -16.25 -7.61
N PRO A 175 -1.39 -16.17 -8.47
CA PRO A 175 -1.39 -15.27 -9.61
C PRO A 175 -1.27 -13.80 -9.17
N ASP A 176 -0.57 -12.98 -9.96
CA ASP A 176 -0.43 -11.54 -9.70
C ASP A 176 -1.78 -10.81 -9.58
N ARG A 177 -2.84 -11.34 -10.19
CA ARG A 177 -4.21 -10.80 -10.10
C ARG A 177 -4.75 -10.74 -8.68
N VAL A 178 -4.40 -11.70 -7.80
CA VAL A 178 -4.84 -11.70 -6.39
C VAL A 178 -4.18 -10.58 -5.63
N ARG A 179 -2.89 -10.36 -5.91
CA ARG A 179 -2.12 -9.27 -5.32
C ARG A 179 -2.64 -7.90 -5.77
N ILE A 180 -2.89 -7.74 -7.08
CA ILE A 180 -3.46 -6.52 -7.64
C ILE A 180 -4.84 -6.23 -7.03
N PHE A 181 -5.69 -7.27 -6.91
CA PHE A 181 -6.99 -7.13 -6.25
C PHE A 181 -6.85 -6.64 -4.81
N LEU A 182 -5.97 -7.28 -4.02
CA LEU A 182 -5.74 -6.88 -2.62
C LEU A 182 -5.19 -5.44 -2.52
N LEU A 183 -4.21 -5.09 -3.35
CA LEU A 183 -3.67 -3.72 -3.41
C LEU A 183 -4.75 -2.69 -3.71
N THR A 184 -5.63 -2.98 -4.68
CA THR A 184 -6.74 -2.07 -5.01
C THR A 184 -7.69 -1.87 -3.83
N VAL A 185 -8.03 -2.97 -3.12
CA VAL A 185 -8.88 -2.90 -1.91
C VAL A 185 -8.20 -2.05 -0.84
N VAL A 186 -6.92 -2.29 -0.56
CA VAL A 186 -6.17 -1.57 0.48
C VAL A 186 -6.03 -0.08 0.16
N VAL A 187 -5.73 0.28 -1.09
CA VAL A 187 -5.66 1.71 -1.50
C VAL A 187 -7.01 2.41 -1.28
N VAL A 188 -8.12 1.73 -1.57
CA VAL A 188 -9.46 2.29 -1.31
C VAL A 188 -9.72 2.42 0.19
N ASP A 189 -9.36 1.41 0.98
CA ASP A 189 -9.48 1.42 2.44
C ASP A 189 -8.72 2.62 3.05
N ASP A 190 -7.48 2.84 2.64
CA ASP A 190 -6.63 3.92 3.15
C ASP A 190 -7.19 5.32 2.80
N LEU A 191 -7.67 5.48 1.56
CA LEU A 191 -8.27 6.76 1.13
C LEU A 191 -9.54 7.08 1.93
N VAL A 192 -10.41 6.10 2.13
CA VAL A 192 -11.66 6.29 2.89
C VAL A 192 -11.36 6.47 4.38
N ALA A 193 -10.43 5.71 4.94
CA ALA A 193 -10.02 5.86 6.34
C ALA A 193 -9.49 7.28 6.62
N LEU A 194 -8.65 7.84 5.74
CA LEU A 194 -8.16 9.20 5.87
C LEU A 194 -9.25 10.26 5.72
N LEU A 195 -10.23 10.04 4.83
CA LEU A 195 -11.38 10.91 4.74
C LEU A 195 -12.20 10.90 6.05
N VAL A 196 -12.35 9.73 6.67
CA VAL A 196 -13.02 9.58 7.96
C VAL A 196 -12.21 10.26 9.07
N ILE A 197 -10.88 10.10 9.11
CA ILE A 197 -10.02 10.82 10.07
C ILE A 197 -10.23 12.33 9.93
N ALA A 198 -10.20 12.84 8.70
CA ALA A 198 -10.35 14.27 8.43
C ALA A 198 -11.71 14.85 8.82
N THR A 199 -12.78 14.06 8.76
CA THR A 199 -14.15 14.55 8.94
C THR A 199 -14.78 14.17 10.28
N VAL A 200 -14.46 12.98 10.79
CA VAL A 200 -15.09 12.42 12.00
C VAL A 200 -14.19 12.53 13.23
N TYR A 201 -12.88 12.28 13.06
CA TYR A 201 -11.92 12.26 14.17
C TYR A 201 -11.12 13.57 14.32
N SER A 202 -11.48 14.61 13.57
CA SER A 202 -10.94 15.95 13.76
C SER A 202 -11.65 16.67 14.90
N GLY A 203 -10.93 17.53 15.62
CA GLY A 203 -11.46 18.37 16.69
C GLY A 203 -12.30 19.53 16.16
N PRO A 204 -12.70 20.48 17.04
CA PRO A 204 -13.41 21.68 16.63
C PRO A 204 -12.55 22.50 15.65
N VAL A 205 -13.09 22.76 14.46
CA VAL A 205 -12.33 23.36 13.36
C VAL A 205 -12.22 24.89 13.52
N ALA A 206 -10.98 25.39 13.65
CA ALA A 206 -10.65 26.80 13.58
C ALA A 206 -10.48 27.24 12.11
N LEU A 207 -11.39 28.10 11.63
CA LEU A 207 -11.46 28.44 10.20
C LEU A 207 -10.22 29.21 9.70
N ARG A 208 -9.64 30.10 10.49
CA ARG A 208 -8.48 30.91 10.06
C ARG A 208 -7.24 30.08 9.76
N PRO A 209 -6.76 29.18 10.66
CA PRO A 209 -5.64 28.29 10.34
C PRO A 209 -5.95 27.34 9.20
N LEU A 210 -7.19 26.86 9.07
CA LEU A 210 -7.60 26.01 7.97
C LEU A 210 -7.48 26.74 6.62
N LEU A 211 -7.97 27.97 6.51
CA LEU A 211 -7.84 28.77 5.30
C LEU A 211 -6.38 29.05 4.97
N LEU A 212 -5.52 29.26 5.97
CA LEU A 212 -4.08 29.39 5.79
C LEU A 212 -3.48 28.11 5.21
N ALA A 213 -3.81 26.95 5.78
CA ALA A 213 -3.34 25.66 5.29
C ALA A 213 -3.76 25.41 3.83
N LEU A 214 -5.04 25.68 3.50
CA LEU A 214 -5.55 25.56 2.14
C LEU A 214 -4.85 26.54 1.18
N GLY A 215 -4.57 27.77 1.60
CA GLY A 215 -3.81 28.75 0.83
C GLY A 215 -2.38 28.29 0.55
N LEU A 216 -1.70 27.68 1.54
CA LEU A 216 -0.36 27.13 1.39
C LEU A 216 -0.34 25.92 0.44
N VAL A 217 -1.32 25.01 0.55
CA VAL A 217 -1.46 23.90 -0.41
C VAL A 217 -1.80 24.43 -1.81
N GLY A 218 -2.67 25.45 -1.91
CA GLY A 218 -2.98 26.14 -3.17
C GLY A 218 -1.72 26.77 -3.80
N SER A 219 -0.85 27.38 -2.99
CA SER A 219 0.42 27.93 -3.47
C SER A 219 1.36 26.84 -4.00
N MET A 220 1.40 25.65 -3.38
CA MET A 220 2.15 24.50 -3.91
C MET A 220 1.63 24.09 -5.32
N VAL A 221 0.30 24.09 -5.51
CA VAL A 221 -0.31 23.81 -6.82
C VAL A 221 0.08 24.88 -7.84
N LEU A 222 0.03 26.17 -7.48
CA LEU A 222 0.43 27.27 -8.37
C LEU A 222 1.91 27.20 -8.74
N LEU A 223 2.80 26.96 -7.79
CA LEU A 223 4.23 26.77 -8.05
C LEU A 223 4.48 25.58 -8.98
N ARG A 224 3.73 24.52 -8.82
CA ARG A 224 3.79 23.37 -9.73
C ARG A 224 3.35 23.75 -11.15
N MET A 225 2.25 24.51 -11.29
CA MET A 225 1.81 25.02 -12.60
C MET A 225 2.85 25.94 -13.22
N ALA A 226 3.53 26.75 -12.41
CA ALA A 226 4.66 27.60 -12.82
C ALA A 226 5.96 26.81 -13.11
N ARG A 227 5.94 25.45 -13.02
CA ARG A 227 7.07 24.56 -13.24
C ARG A 227 8.28 24.80 -12.33
N VAL A 228 8.06 25.38 -11.16
CA VAL A 228 9.11 25.55 -10.13
C VAL A 228 9.47 24.16 -9.57
N ARG A 229 10.75 23.80 -9.60
CA ARG A 229 11.24 22.46 -9.22
C ARG A 229 12.12 22.47 -7.96
N TYR A 230 12.04 23.49 -7.11
CA TYR A 230 12.83 23.58 -5.87
C TYR A 230 12.16 22.78 -4.73
N GLY A 231 12.68 21.56 -4.47
CA GLY A 231 12.13 20.66 -3.45
C GLY A 231 12.08 21.27 -2.04
N LEU A 232 13.09 22.06 -1.66
CA LEU A 232 13.12 22.73 -0.35
C LEU A 232 11.94 23.69 -0.17
N LEU A 233 11.52 24.40 -1.22
CA LEU A 233 10.37 25.32 -1.16
C LEU A 233 9.07 24.55 -0.88
N TYR A 234 8.86 23.42 -1.55
CA TYR A 234 7.70 22.56 -1.30
C TYR A 234 7.73 21.98 0.11
N PHE A 235 8.90 21.58 0.61
CA PHE A 235 9.06 21.11 1.97
C PHE A 235 8.68 22.19 3.02
N LEU A 236 9.19 23.41 2.84
CA LEU A 236 8.88 24.54 3.76
C LEU A 236 7.40 24.90 3.72
N LEU A 237 6.78 24.95 2.55
CA LEU A 237 5.34 25.18 2.41
C LEU A 237 4.53 24.05 3.03
N GLY A 238 4.97 22.80 2.87
CA GLY A 238 4.36 21.63 3.50
C GLY A 238 4.46 21.70 5.03
N ALA A 239 5.63 22.01 5.57
CA ALA A 239 5.81 22.19 7.01
C ALA A 239 4.93 23.32 7.58
N ALA A 240 4.86 24.46 6.89
CA ALA A 240 3.97 25.57 7.29
C ALA A 240 2.49 25.16 7.21
N ALA A 241 2.08 24.43 6.18
CA ALA A 241 0.72 23.91 6.05
C ALA A 241 0.39 22.88 7.14
N TRP A 242 1.36 22.04 7.52
CA TRP A 242 1.23 21.08 8.61
C TRP A 242 0.99 21.79 9.95
N VAL A 243 1.79 22.82 10.25
CA VAL A 243 1.60 23.68 11.45
C VAL A 243 0.23 24.33 11.46
N ALA A 244 -0.20 24.86 10.32
CA ALA A 244 -1.51 25.51 10.19
C ALA A 244 -2.66 24.50 10.40
N LEU A 245 -2.55 23.26 9.85
CA LEU A 245 -3.54 22.20 10.08
C LEU A 245 -3.58 21.77 11.55
N GLN A 246 -2.43 21.54 12.17
CA GLN A 246 -2.35 21.23 13.61
C GLN A 246 -3.07 22.27 14.45
N SER A 247 -2.93 23.56 14.10
CA SER A 247 -3.61 24.66 14.78
C SER A 247 -5.09 24.79 14.41
N SER A 248 -5.54 24.14 13.34
CA SER A 248 -6.94 24.19 12.89
C SER A 248 -7.84 23.15 13.55
N GLY A 249 -7.28 22.17 14.26
CA GLY A 249 -8.01 21.04 14.83
C GLY A 249 -8.25 19.87 13.85
N ILE A 250 -7.83 20.02 12.60
CA ILE A 250 -7.85 18.91 11.63
C ILE A 250 -6.56 18.12 11.77
N GLU A 251 -6.67 16.78 11.78
CA GLU A 251 -5.51 15.91 11.91
C GLU A 251 -4.50 16.12 10.74
N PRO A 252 -3.24 16.51 11.03
CA PRO A 252 -2.29 16.92 9.98
C PRO A 252 -1.87 15.81 9.01
N VAL A 253 -2.08 14.54 9.35
CA VAL A 253 -1.76 13.41 8.47
C VAL A 253 -2.47 13.49 7.12
N VAL A 254 -3.63 14.17 7.08
CA VAL A 254 -4.42 14.41 5.86
C VAL A 254 -3.63 15.22 4.82
N LEU A 255 -2.74 16.13 5.28
CA LEU A 255 -1.87 16.90 4.40
C LEU A 255 -0.96 16.00 3.57
N GLY A 256 -0.39 14.97 4.20
CA GLY A 256 0.46 14.01 3.51
C GLY A 256 -0.24 13.41 2.30
N LEU A 257 -1.45 12.84 2.52
CA LEU A 257 -2.28 12.30 1.45
C LEU A 257 -2.57 13.34 0.36
N ALA A 258 -3.02 14.55 0.75
CA ALA A 258 -3.38 15.60 -0.20
C ALA A 258 -2.20 15.98 -1.11
N VAL A 259 -1.00 16.18 -0.55
CA VAL A 259 0.22 16.51 -1.31
C VAL A 259 0.64 15.33 -2.19
N GLY A 260 0.54 14.10 -1.70
CA GLY A 260 0.80 12.89 -2.48
C GLY A 260 -0.12 12.78 -3.70
N LEU A 261 -1.43 12.93 -3.51
CA LEU A 261 -2.42 12.92 -4.58
C LEU A 261 -2.25 14.06 -5.59
N LEU A 262 -1.73 15.20 -5.16
CA LEU A 262 -1.41 16.30 -6.07
C LEU A 262 -0.18 16.03 -6.93
N THR A 263 0.64 15.03 -6.63
CA THR A 263 1.90 14.74 -7.35
C THR A 263 1.64 13.85 -8.57
N SER A 264 1.99 14.35 -9.78
CA SER A 264 1.71 13.64 -11.04
C SER A 264 2.50 12.35 -11.20
N ALA A 265 1.82 11.28 -11.60
CA ALA A 265 2.43 10.00 -11.95
C ALA A 265 2.80 9.88 -13.45
N TYR A 266 2.40 10.84 -14.29
CA TYR A 266 2.75 10.79 -15.71
C TYR A 266 4.24 11.06 -15.91
N ALA A 267 4.84 10.22 -16.78
CA ALA A 267 6.22 10.41 -17.20
C ALA A 267 6.44 11.79 -17.84
N PRO A 268 7.65 12.36 -17.70
CA PRO A 268 8.01 13.60 -18.37
C PRO A 268 7.91 13.50 -19.91
N ALA A 269 8.01 14.64 -20.58
CA ALA A 269 7.93 14.71 -22.03
C ALA A 269 9.02 13.85 -22.70
N ARG A 270 8.77 13.39 -23.95
CA ARG A 270 9.74 12.61 -24.76
C ARG A 270 11.14 13.23 -24.80
N GLY A 271 11.26 14.54 -24.81
CA GLY A 271 12.54 15.23 -24.79
C GLY A 271 13.41 15.00 -23.54
N ASP A 272 12.81 14.67 -22.39
CA ASP A 272 13.57 14.32 -21.19
C ASP A 272 14.17 12.90 -21.32
N LEU A 273 13.47 11.97 -21.96
CA LEU A 273 13.95 10.64 -22.29
C LEU A 273 15.08 10.66 -23.33
N GLU A 274 14.92 11.48 -24.38
CA GLU A 274 15.95 11.68 -25.42
C GLU A 274 17.21 12.26 -24.79
N ARG A 275 17.08 13.30 -23.98
CA ARG A 275 18.22 13.90 -23.25
C ARG A 275 18.91 12.90 -22.31
N ALA A 276 18.17 12.06 -21.60
CA ALA A 276 18.75 11.01 -20.77
C ALA A 276 19.53 9.98 -21.61
N THR A 277 19.01 9.63 -22.79
CA THR A 277 19.67 8.72 -23.73
C THR A 277 20.98 9.32 -24.26
N ASP A 278 20.98 10.61 -24.62
CA ASP A 278 22.16 11.31 -25.09
C ASP A 278 23.25 11.43 -24.01
N LEU A 279 22.85 11.77 -22.77
CA LEU A 279 23.78 11.81 -21.63
C LEU A 279 24.39 10.45 -21.33
N PHE A 280 23.59 9.38 -21.42
CA PHE A 280 24.10 8.02 -21.24
C PHE A 280 25.03 7.60 -22.38
N ARG A 281 24.75 8.03 -23.62
CA ARG A 281 25.63 7.80 -24.77
C ARG A 281 26.98 8.49 -24.59
N LEU A 282 26.98 9.77 -24.19
CA LEU A 282 28.19 10.53 -23.88
C LEU A 282 29.02 9.85 -22.77
N PHE A 283 28.40 9.41 -21.71
CA PHE A 283 29.07 8.64 -20.66
C PHE A 283 29.69 7.34 -21.17
N ARG A 284 29.01 6.62 -22.06
CA ARG A 284 29.54 5.39 -22.66
C ARG A 284 30.75 5.63 -23.57
N GLU A 285 30.76 6.78 -24.27
CA GLU A 285 31.86 7.17 -25.15
C GLU A 285 33.08 7.70 -24.35
N GLN A 286 32.82 8.39 -23.25
CA GLN A 286 33.86 8.94 -22.36
C GLN A 286 33.43 8.75 -20.88
N PRO A 287 33.82 7.66 -20.22
CA PRO A 287 33.40 7.38 -18.85
C PRO A 287 34.18 8.27 -17.83
N THR A 288 33.70 9.50 -17.63
CA THR A 288 34.18 10.42 -16.60
C THR A 288 33.18 10.52 -15.44
N PRO A 289 33.63 10.88 -14.21
CA PRO A 289 32.72 11.06 -13.07
C PRO A 289 31.62 12.10 -13.33
N GLU A 290 31.93 13.19 -14.04
CA GLU A 290 30.99 14.26 -14.36
C GLU A 290 29.92 13.81 -15.33
N LEU A 291 30.27 12.99 -16.34
CA LEU A 291 29.30 12.42 -17.27
C LEU A 291 28.49 11.32 -16.62
N ALA A 292 29.06 10.54 -15.69
CA ALA A 292 28.32 9.57 -14.89
C ALA A 292 27.23 10.26 -14.06
N GLU A 293 27.57 11.36 -13.37
CA GLU A 293 26.61 12.12 -12.58
C GLU A 293 25.54 12.79 -13.47
N SER A 294 25.94 13.35 -14.60
CA SER A 294 25.00 13.94 -15.57
C SER A 294 24.03 12.89 -16.13
N ALA A 295 24.52 11.70 -16.49
CA ALA A 295 23.69 10.59 -16.94
C ALA A 295 22.73 10.10 -15.82
N ARG A 296 23.21 10.03 -14.58
CA ARG A 296 22.38 9.68 -13.41
C ARG A 296 21.25 10.67 -13.20
N ILE A 297 21.56 11.98 -13.26
CA ILE A 297 20.57 13.06 -13.14
C ILE A 297 19.57 13.01 -14.30
N GLY A 298 20.04 12.82 -15.54
CA GLY A 298 19.19 12.71 -16.72
C GLY A 298 18.22 11.52 -16.62
N LEU A 299 18.70 10.36 -16.21
CA LEU A 299 17.86 9.18 -15.96
C LEU A 299 16.84 9.42 -14.84
N ALA A 300 17.26 10.04 -13.74
CA ALA A 300 16.36 10.40 -12.66
C ALA A 300 15.27 11.39 -13.12
N GLN A 301 15.59 12.33 -13.99
CA GLN A 301 14.63 13.29 -14.53
C GLN A 301 13.67 12.68 -15.56
N SER A 302 14.00 11.53 -16.16
CA SER A 302 13.12 10.80 -17.07
C SER A 302 12.03 9.99 -16.35
N LEU A 303 12.15 9.82 -15.02
CA LEU A 303 11.10 9.24 -14.19
C LEU A 303 10.07 10.30 -13.81
N SER A 304 8.82 9.87 -13.59
CA SER A 304 7.79 10.76 -13.08
C SER A 304 8.17 11.33 -11.70
N PRO A 305 7.74 12.56 -11.34
CA PRO A 305 7.97 13.11 -10.01
C PRO A 305 7.45 12.18 -8.90
N ASN A 306 6.32 11.53 -9.14
CA ASN A 306 5.69 10.57 -8.24
C ASN A 306 6.61 9.36 -7.99
N GLU A 307 7.09 8.70 -9.04
CA GLU A 307 7.97 7.54 -8.90
C GLU A 307 9.30 7.87 -8.21
N ARG A 308 9.89 9.05 -8.51
CA ARG A 308 11.11 9.50 -7.82
C ARG A 308 10.90 9.67 -6.33
N LEU A 309 9.78 10.27 -5.93
CA LEU A 309 9.44 10.49 -4.53
C LEU A 309 9.10 9.15 -3.83
N GLN A 310 8.38 8.25 -4.49
CA GLN A 310 8.16 6.91 -3.96
C GLN A 310 9.50 6.18 -3.71
N LEU A 311 10.39 6.15 -4.69
CA LEU A 311 11.72 5.51 -4.54
C LEU A 311 12.55 6.11 -3.40
N ALA A 312 12.43 7.43 -3.18
CA ALA A 312 13.17 8.12 -2.13
C ALA A 312 12.57 7.90 -0.73
N TYR A 313 11.25 7.97 -0.59
CA TYR A 313 10.58 7.99 0.73
C TYR A 313 10.04 6.63 1.17
N HIS A 314 9.68 5.72 0.26
CA HIS A 314 9.12 4.41 0.60
C HIS A 314 10.02 3.57 1.52
N PRO A 315 11.36 3.49 1.34
CA PRO A 315 12.22 2.78 2.28
C PRO A 315 12.20 3.39 3.68
N TRP A 316 12.15 4.73 3.79
CA TRP A 316 12.10 5.41 5.08
C TRP A 316 10.77 5.18 5.80
N THR A 317 9.66 5.19 5.06
CA THR A 317 8.35 4.90 5.65
C THR A 317 8.29 3.46 6.14
N SER A 318 8.71 2.48 5.34
CA SER A 318 8.60 1.06 5.68
C SER A 318 9.59 0.60 6.76
N TYR A 319 10.82 1.13 6.78
CA TYR A 319 11.87 0.66 7.70
C TYR A 319 12.11 1.54 8.93
N VAL A 320 11.61 2.78 8.93
CA VAL A 320 11.86 3.73 10.02
C VAL A 320 10.56 4.27 10.59
N ILE A 321 9.71 4.92 9.77
CA ILE A 321 8.54 5.65 10.26
C ILE A 321 7.50 4.69 10.86
N VAL A 322 7.09 3.69 10.11
CA VAL A 322 6.07 2.71 10.55
C VAL A 322 6.55 1.88 11.74
N PRO A 323 7.80 1.37 11.79
CA PRO A 323 8.33 0.73 13.00
C PRO A 323 8.40 1.65 14.24
N ILE A 324 8.78 2.92 14.08
CA ILE A 324 8.77 3.89 15.21
C ILE A 324 7.32 4.13 15.67
N PHE A 325 6.39 4.25 14.75
CA PHE A 325 4.97 4.37 15.06
C PHE A 325 4.46 3.16 15.85
N ALA A 326 4.81 1.94 15.44
CA ALA A 326 4.47 0.72 16.16
C ALA A 326 5.09 0.70 17.55
N LEU A 327 6.36 1.08 17.67
CA LEU A 327 7.06 1.16 18.95
C LEU A 327 6.39 2.15 19.92
N ALA A 328 5.84 3.27 19.41
CA ALA A 328 5.17 4.29 20.21
C ALA A 328 3.74 3.90 20.61
N ASN A 329 3.04 3.09 19.80
CA ASN A 329 1.60 2.89 19.94
C ASN A 329 1.17 1.47 20.26
N ALA A 330 1.99 0.43 19.97
CA ALA A 330 1.60 -0.96 20.20
C ALA A 330 1.85 -1.47 21.63
N GLY A 331 2.56 -0.69 22.48
CA GLY A 331 2.80 -1.09 23.86
C GLY A 331 1.52 -1.13 24.68
N ILE A 332 1.27 -2.26 25.33
CA ILE A 332 0.15 -2.52 26.23
C ILE A 332 0.71 -3.23 27.45
N VAL A 333 0.29 -2.81 28.64
CA VAL A 333 0.61 -3.51 29.90
C VAL A 333 -0.36 -4.67 30.05
N ILE A 334 0.16 -5.89 30.00
CA ILE A 334 -0.64 -7.13 30.04
C ILE A 334 -0.66 -7.63 31.48
N SER A 335 -1.80 -7.49 32.15
CA SER A 335 -2.11 -8.11 33.44
C SER A 335 -3.25 -9.09 33.29
N GLU A 336 -3.39 -10.03 34.23
CA GLU A 336 -4.50 -10.99 34.23
C GLU A 336 -5.86 -10.28 34.29
N GLU A 337 -5.97 -9.26 35.13
CA GLU A 337 -7.19 -8.45 35.27
C GLU A 337 -7.51 -7.72 33.95
N PHE A 338 -6.51 -7.15 33.30
CA PHE A 338 -6.68 -6.51 32.00
C PHE A 338 -7.16 -7.49 30.92
N LEU A 339 -6.56 -8.70 30.85
CA LEU A 339 -6.96 -9.69 29.86
C LEU A 339 -8.41 -10.15 30.05
N VAL A 340 -8.86 -10.38 31.29
CA VAL A 340 -10.24 -10.76 31.59
C VAL A 340 -11.21 -9.63 31.19
N ARG A 341 -10.89 -8.39 31.53
CA ARG A 341 -11.68 -7.22 31.15
C ARG A 341 -11.75 -7.06 29.64
N ALA A 342 -10.63 -7.09 28.96
CA ALA A 342 -10.55 -6.91 27.53
C ALA A 342 -11.23 -8.06 26.75
N ALA A 343 -11.17 -9.32 27.22
CA ALA A 343 -11.83 -10.44 26.60
C ALA A 343 -13.37 -10.32 26.60
N THR A 344 -13.94 -9.56 27.53
CA THR A 344 -15.38 -9.29 27.63
C THR A 344 -15.78 -7.91 27.13
N SER A 345 -14.80 -7.06 26.77
CA SER A 345 -15.04 -5.70 26.30
C SER A 345 -15.70 -5.70 24.92
N PRO A 346 -16.78 -4.93 24.74
CA PRO A 346 -17.41 -4.74 23.44
C PRO A 346 -16.49 -4.10 22.42
N ILE A 347 -15.52 -3.29 22.86
CA ILE A 347 -14.50 -2.67 21.99
C ILE A 347 -13.62 -3.77 21.39
N THR A 348 -12.99 -4.58 22.24
CA THR A 348 -12.12 -5.68 21.80
C THR A 348 -12.87 -6.68 20.93
N LEU A 349 -14.07 -7.14 21.39
CA LEU A 349 -14.89 -8.09 20.63
C LEU A 349 -15.37 -7.50 19.30
N GLY A 350 -15.77 -6.24 19.29
CA GLY A 350 -16.19 -5.52 18.09
C GLY A 350 -15.06 -5.40 17.04
N ILE A 351 -13.84 -5.09 17.48
CA ILE A 351 -12.67 -5.00 16.61
C ILE A 351 -12.30 -6.38 16.06
N VAL A 352 -12.19 -7.39 16.93
CA VAL A 352 -11.84 -8.76 16.51
C VAL A 352 -12.89 -9.33 15.57
N ALA A 353 -14.18 -9.23 15.90
CA ALA A 353 -15.25 -9.73 15.03
C ALA A 353 -15.33 -8.95 13.72
N GLY A 354 -15.16 -7.63 13.77
CA GLY A 354 -15.12 -6.77 12.58
C GLY A 354 -14.02 -7.18 11.61
N TYR A 355 -12.82 -7.39 12.09
CA TYR A 355 -11.69 -7.74 11.25
C TYR A 355 -11.70 -9.20 10.80
N VAL A 356 -11.86 -10.14 11.71
CA VAL A 356 -11.73 -11.57 11.41
C VAL A 356 -12.91 -12.11 10.61
N LEU A 357 -14.12 -11.64 10.90
CA LEU A 357 -15.36 -12.07 10.23
C LEU A 357 -15.87 -11.01 9.26
N GLY A 358 -15.91 -9.76 9.69
CA GLY A 358 -16.52 -8.67 8.93
C GLY A 358 -15.79 -8.39 7.61
N LYS A 359 -14.45 -8.31 7.60
CA LYS A 359 -13.67 -8.06 6.38
C LYS A 359 -13.87 -9.14 5.32
N PRO A 360 -13.68 -10.44 5.61
CA PRO A 360 -13.93 -11.50 4.62
C PRO A 360 -15.39 -11.52 4.15
N ILE A 361 -16.34 -11.42 5.07
CA ILE A 361 -17.77 -11.41 4.73
C ILE A 361 -18.12 -10.20 3.85
N GLY A 362 -17.60 -9.02 4.20
CA GLY A 362 -17.83 -7.80 3.43
C GLY A 362 -17.26 -7.87 2.03
N ILE A 363 -16.01 -8.30 1.88
CA ILE A 363 -15.33 -8.40 0.58
C ILE A 363 -15.97 -9.49 -0.30
N VAL A 364 -16.12 -10.70 0.24
CA VAL A 364 -16.67 -11.84 -0.51
C VAL A 364 -18.16 -11.63 -0.79
N GLY A 365 -18.93 -11.21 0.22
CA GLY A 365 -20.37 -10.99 0.10
C GLY A 365 -20.71 -9.89 -0.90
N THR A 366 -19.98 -8.77 -0.87
CA THR A 366 -20.19 -7.68 -1.84
C THR A 366 -19.76 -8.09 -3.24
N ALA A 367 -18.64 -8.78 -3.41
CA ALA A 367 -18.24 -9.30 -4.71
C ALA A 367 -19.26 -10.28 -5.28
N TRP A 368 -19.81 -11.15 -4.44
CA TRP A 368 -20.90 -12.06 -4.83
C TRP A 368 -22.18 -11.30 -5.22
N LEU A 369 -22.62 -10.37 -4.39
CA LEU A 369 -23.82 -9.57 -4.63
C LEU A 369 -23.72 -8.77 -5.93
N VAL A 370 -22.61 -8.07 -6.13
CA VAL A 370 -22.34 -7.27 -7.34
C VAL A 370 -22.30 -8.15 -8.59
N SER A 371 -21.62 -9.29 -8.53
CA SER A 371 -21.57 -10.24 -9.64
C SER A 371 -22.97 -10.75 -10.01
N ARG A 372 -23.82 -11.02 -9.01
CA ARG A 372 -25.21 -11.47 -9.23
C ARG A 372 -26.11 -10.37 -9.77
N LEU A 373 -26.05 -9.15 -9.20
CA LEU A 373 -26.85 -8.00 -9.65
C LEU A 373 -26.51 -7.56 -11.07
N THR A 374 -25.22 -7.62 -11.42
CA THR A 374 -24.76 -7.26 -12.77
C THR A 374 -24.92 -8.40 -13.80
N ARG A 375 -25.55 -9.53 -13.40
CA ARG A 375 -25.71 -10.72 -14.25
C ARG A 375 -24.39 -11.18 -14.87
N GLY A 376 -23.30 -11.11 -14.11
CA GLY A 376 -21.96 -11.53 -14.55
C GLY A 376 -21.25 -10.53 -15.49
N ARG A 377 -21.79 -9.32 -15.70
CA ARG A 377 -21.09 -8.28 -16.48
C ARG A 377 -19.82 -7.80 -15.79
N LEU A 378 -19.81 -7.74 -14.45
CA LEU A 378 -18.62 -7.52 -13.64
C LEU A 378 -18.18 -8.88 -13.11
N ARG A 379 -17.16 -9.45 -13.77
CA ARG A 379 -16.61 -10.76 -13.39
C ARG A 379 -15.57 -10.59 -12.28
N ILE A 380 -15.55 -11.56 -11.37
CA ILE A 380 -14.56 -11.62 -10.30
C ILE A 380 -13.21 -11.98 -10.95
N PRO A 381 -12.16 -11.16 -10.76
CA PRO A 381 -10.87 -11.38 -11.45
C PRO A 381 -10.07 -12.56 -10.90
N VAL A 382 -10.52 -13.14 -9.77
CA VAL A 382 -9.85 -14.21 -9.01
C VAL A 382 -10.84 -15.28 -8.59
N GLY A 383 -10.35 -16.44 -8.17
CA GLY A 383 -11.22 -17.50 -7.63
C GLY A 383 -11.75 -17.18 -6.23
N TRP A 384 -12.82 -17.86 -5.83
CA TRP A 384 -13.49 -17.61 -4.55
C TRP A 384 -12.60 -17.86 -3.32
N ALA A 385 -11.74 -18.88 -3.38
CA ALA A 385 -10.79 -19.14 -2.28
C ALA A 385 -9.72 -18.06 -2.20
N ALA A 386 -9.25 -17.56 -3.35
CA ALA A 386 -8.32 -16.43 -3.37
C ALA A 386 -8.97 -15.15 -2.86
N LEU A 387 -10.24 -14.90 -3.21
CA LEU A 387 -11.01 -13.77 -2.72
C LEU A 387 -11.23 -13.83 -1.21
N ALA A 388 -11.60 -15.02 -0.68
CA ALA A 388 -11.77 -15.23 0.74
C ALA A 388 -10.44 -15.08 1.51
N GLY A 389 -9.35 -15.62 0.97
CA GLY A 389 -8.01 -15.45 1.54
C GLY A 389 -7.54 -14.00 1.51
N ALA A 390 -7.78 -13.27 0.42
CA ALA A 390 -7.51 -11.83 0.34
C ALA A 390 -8.35 -11.03 1.35
N GLY A 391 -9.63 -11.41 1.52
CA GLY A 391 -10.52 -10.83 2.54
C GLY A 391 -10.03 -11.08 3.97
N ALA A 392 -9.52 -12.28 4.25
CA ALA A 392 -8.93 -12.60 5.55
C ALA A 392 -7.64 -11.79 5.79
N ILE A 393 -6.77 -11.65 4.78
CA ILE A 393 -5.57 -10.82 4.86
C ILE A 393 -5.94 -9.34 5.07
N ALA A 394 -6.98 -8.85 4.39
CA ALA A 394 -7.48 -7.49 4.59
C ALA A 394 -7.99 -7.24 6.03
N GLY A 395 -8.31 -8.30 6.79
CA GLY A 395 -8.63 -8.23 8.22
C GLY A 395 -7.44 -7.91 9.13
N ILE A 396 -6.24 -7.69 8.60
CA ILE A 396 -5.08 -7.23 9.35
C ILE A 396 -5.08 -5.71 9.35
N GLY A 397 -5.76 -5.09 10.31
CA GLY A 397 -5.64 -3.67 10.62
C GLY A 397 -4.55 -3.48 11.67
N PHE A 398 -3.62 -2.57 11.44
CA PHE A 398 -2.57 -2.28 12.42
C PHE A 398 -2.27 -0.78 12.48
N THR A 399 -1.48 -0.24 11.56
CA THR A 399 -0.97 1.13 11.63
C THR A 399 -2.09 2.16 11.66
N VAL A 400 -2.95 2.19 10.65
CA VAL A 400 -4.04 3.18 10.56
C VAL A 400 -5.11 2.92 11.65
N SER A 401 -5.36 1.64 12.01
CA SER A 401 -6.28 1.30 13.07
C SER A 401 -5.80 1.75 14.45
N LEU A 402 -4.49 1.61 14.75
CA LEU A 402 -3.89 2.15 15.97
C LEU A 402 -3.96 3.67 16.00
N LEU A 403 -3.75 4.34 14.85
CA LEU A 403 -3.90 5.79 14.75
C LEU A 403 -5.35 6.20 15.04
N ILE A 404 -6.34 5.59 14.40
CA ILE A 404 -7.75 5.89 14.65
C ILE A 404 -8.12 5.58 16.11
N ALA A 405 -7.63 4.46 16.66
CA ALA A 405 -7.87 4.12 18.06
C ALA A 405 -7.33 5.18 19.02
N SER A 406 -6.14 5.76 18.75
CA SER A 406 -5.56 6.84 19.56
C SER A 406 -6.32 8.18 19.43
N LEU A 407 -7.08 8.37 18.35
CA LEU A 407 -7.96 9.53 18.17
C LEU A 407 -9.35 9.32 18.77
N ALA A 408 -9.85 8.08 18.79
CA ALA A 408 -11.18 7.74 19.24
C ALA A 408 -11.28 7.43 20.74
N PHE A 409 -10.22 6.91 21.33
CA PHE A 409 -10.21 6.38 22.70
C PHE A 409 -9.06 6.94 23.52
N SER A 410 -9.23 6.91 24.85
CA SER A 410 -8.21 7.28 25.82
C SER A 410 -8.21 6.31 27.00
N GLY A 411 -7.11 6.25 27.75
CA GLY A 411 -6.98 5.43 28.94
C GLY A 411 -7.28 3.94 28.70
N PRO A 412 -8.07 3.28 29.56
CA PRO A 412 -8.35 1.84 29.48
C PRO A 412 -8.99 1.39 28.17
N GLU A 413 -9.88 2.20 27.59
CA GLU A 413 -10.57 1.89 26.33
C GLU A 413 -9.56 1.82 25.14
N LEU A 414 -8.57 2.69 25.15
CA LEU A 414 -7.49 2.65 24.16
C LEU A 414 -6.67 1.37 24.26
N GLU A 415 -6.38 0.90 25.48
CA GLU A 415 -5.65 -0.35 25.68
C GLU A 415 -6.47 -1.57 25.22
N GLU A 416 -7.78 -1.58 25.49
CA GLU A 416 -8.70 -2.61 25.00
C GLU A 416 -8.78 -2.61 23.45
N ALA A 417 -8.82 -1.44 22.83
CA ALA A 417 -8.80 -1.31 21.39
C ALA A 417 -7.48 -1.81 20.78
N LYS A 418 -6.34 -1.47 21.38
CA LYS A 418 -5.01 -1.96 20.95
C LYS A 418 -4.92 -3.48 21.03
N LEU A 419 -5.38 -4.09 22.14
CA LEU A 419 -5.42 -5.54 22.27
C LEU A 419 -6.33 -6.17 21.21
N GLY A 420 -7.49 -5.56 20.94
CA GLY A 420 -8.41 -5.96 19.89
C GLY A 420 -7.74 -5.98 18.52
N ILE A 421 -7.01 -4.90 18.17
CA ILE A 421 -6.29 -4.78 16.90
C ILE A 421 -5.18 -5.83 16.76
N LEU A 422 -4.36 -6.01 17.80
CA LEU A 422 -3.27 -7.00 17.79
C LEU A 422 -3.81 -8.44 17.71
N SER A 423 -4.85 -8.75 18.49
CA SER A 423 -5.50 -10.04 18.46
C SER A 423 -6.18 -10.32 17.11
N ALA A 424 -6.83 -9.31 16.54
CA ALA A 424 -7.45 -9.41 15.21
C ALA A 424 -6.40 -9.68 14.14
N ALA A 425 -5.26 -8.98 14.15
CA ALA A 425 -4.18 -9.18 13.19
C ALA A 425 -3.63 -10.63 13.25
N LEU A 426 -3.44 -11.18 14.47
CA LEU A 426 -3.00 -12.55 14.64
C LEU A 426 -4.04 -13.55 14.13
N LEU A 427 -5.31 -13.40 14.56
CA LEU A 427 -6.40 -14.30 14.16
C LEU A 427 -6.69 -14.23 12.66
N ALA A 428 -6.69 -13.05 12.06
CA ALA A 428 -6.85 -12.86 10.61
C ALA A 428 -5.70 -13.52 9.83
N SER A 429 -4.47 -13.43 10.33
CA SER A 429 -3.31 -14.10 9.75
C SER A 429 -3.45 -15.63 9.79
N LEU A 430 -3.87 -16.18 10.92
CA LEU A 430 -4.14 -17.61 11.06
C LEU A 430 -5.28 -18.06 10.15
N PHE A 431 -6.33 -17.25 10.05
CA PHE A 431 -7.48 -17.56 9.19
C PHE A 431 -7.08 -17.54 7.70
N ALA A 432 -6.30 -16.56 7.27
CA ALA A 432 -5.75 -16.51 5.91
C ALA A 432 -4.86 -17.73 5.62
N TRP A 433 -3.97 -18.08 6.57
CA TRP A 433 -3.10 -19.25 6.45
C TRP A 433 -3.93 -20.54 6.34
N MET A 434 -5.00 -20.67 7.10
CA MET A 434 -5.91 -21.84 7.03
C MET A 434 -6.61 -21.91 5.66
N ILE A 435 -7.13 -20.80 5.13
CA ILE A 435 -7.81 -20.78 3.82
C ILE A 435 -6.84 -21.22 2.71
N PHE A 436 -5.65 -20.64 2.65
CA PHE A 436 -4.67 -21.00 1.62
C PHE A 436 -4.08 -22.40 1.84
N GLY A 437 -3.91 -22.83 3.09
CA GLY A 437 -3.50 -24.18 3.43
C GLY A 437 -4.52 -25.25 3.00
N LEU A 438 -5.81 -24.98 3.18
CA LEU A 438 -6.88 -25.85 2.68
C LEU A 438 -6.90 -25.84 1.13
N ALA A 439 -6.77 -24.68 0.51
CA ALA A 439 -6.68 -24.57 -0.95
C ALA A 439 -5.47 -25.32 -1.53
N ALA A 440 -4.36 -25.38 -0.80
CA ALA A 440 -3.16 -26.12 -1.22
C ALA A 440 -3.34 -27.65 -1.19
N ARG A 441 -4.29 -28.17 -0.39
CA ARG A 441 -4.62 -29.60 -0.30
C ARG A 441 -5.56 -30.09 -1.40
N LEU A 442 -6.14 -29.17 -2.19
CA LEU A 442 -7.02 -29.51 -3.31
C LEU A 442 -6.23 -30.12 -4.46
N SER A 443 -6.89 -30.94 -5.30
CA SER A 443 -6.30 -31.45 -6.54
C SER A 443 -5.89 -30.27 -7.46
N PRO A 444 -4.88 -30.43 -8.33
CA PRO A 444 -4.38 -29.34 -9.18
C PRO A 444 -5.49 -28.60 -9.95
N ALA A 445 -6.45 -29.34 -10.52
CA ALA A 445 -7.57 -28.76 -11.26
C ALA A 445 -8.54 -27.97 -10.35
N GLN A 446 -8.85 -28.50 -9.17
CA GLN A 446 -9.70 -27.82 -8.18
C GLN A 446 -9.00 -26.59 -7.60
N ARG A 447 -7.70 -26.69 -7.30
CA ARG A 447 -6.88 -25.58 -6.84
C ARG A 447 -6.86 -24.44 -7.86
N THR A 448 -6.65 -24.76 -9.14
CA THR A 448 -6.71 -23.76 -10.21
C THR A 448 -8.06 -23.06 -10.25
N ARG A 449 -9.16 -23.79 -10.21
CA ARG A 449 -10.52 -23.18 -10.16
C ARG A 449 -10.74 -22.35 -8.90
N ALA A 450 -10.30 -22.83 -7.73
CA ALA A 450 -10.48 -22.14 -6.46
C ALA A 450 -9.66 -20.84 -6.36
N LEU A 451 -8.50 -20.78 -6.99
CA LEU A 451 -7.59 -19.63 -6.92
C LEU A 451 -7.72 -18.69 -8.15
N LEU A 452 -7.90 -19.23 -9.36
CA LEU A 452 -8.00 -18.46 -10.60
C LEU A 452 -9.45 -18.20 -11.02
N GLY A 453 -10.39 -19.00 -10.52
CA GLY A 453 -11.79 -18.92 -10.93
C GLY A 453 -12.01 -19.48 -12.33
N THR A 454 -13.10 -19.03 -12.96
CA THR A 454 -13.46 -19.32 -14.36
C THR A 454 -12.90 -18.25 -15.31
N ALA A 455 -11.92 -17.47 -14.88
CA ALA A 455 -11.24 -16.54 -15.78
C ALA A 455 -10.59 -17.39 -16.86
N GLU A 456 -11.17 -17.39 -18.04
CA GLU A 456 -10.61 -18.01 -19.22
C GLU A 456 -9.18 -17.46 -19.37
N THR A 457 -8.22 -18.35 -19.23
CA THR A 457 -6.80 -18.04 -19.46
C THR A 457 -6.53 -17.84 -20.97
N LEU A 458 -7.55 -18.06 -21.78
CA LEU A 458 -7.58 -17.85 -23.22
C LEU A 458 -8.39 -16.58 -23.48
N ILE A 459 -7.72 -15.54 -23.93
CA ILE A 459 -8.37 -14.40 -24.56
C ILE A 459 -8.66 -14.86 -25.98
N ASP A 460 -9.94 -15.03 -26.33
CA ASP A 460 -10.33 -15.13 -27.73
C ASP A 460 -9.89 -13.84 -28.40
N LEU A 461 -8.93 -13.93 -29.29
CA LEU A 461 -8.46 -12.81 -30.08
C LEU A 461 -9.65 -12.30 -30.92
N ALA A 462 -9.87 -11.00 -30.91
CA ALA A 462 -10.90 -10.37 -31.73
C ALA A 462 -10.65 -10.60 -33.24
N VAL A 463 -9.43 -10.96 -33.58
CA VAL A 463 -8.99 -11.31 -34.94
C VAL A 463 -8.29 -12.65 -34.85
N LEU A 464 -8.68 -13.60 -35.69
CA LEU A 464 -8.02 -14.92 -35.79
C LEU A 464 -6.56 -14.75 -36.19
N VAL A 465 -5.70 -15.60 -35.61
CA VAL A 465 -4.27 -15.66 -35.99
C VAL A 465 -4.19 -16.23 -37.41
N GLU A 466 -3.55 -15.51 -38.31
CA GLU A 466 -3.37 -15.88 -39.71
C GLU A 466 -1.89 -16.10 -40.00
N ASP A 467 -1.56 -17.25 -40.60
CA ASP A 467 -0.17 -17.65 -40.92
C ASP A 467 0.56 -16.65 -41.81
N ASP A 468 -0.18 -15.91 -42.64
CA ASP A 468 0.37 -14.96 -43.63
C ASP A 468 0.65 -13.58 -43.02
N ARG A 469 -0.01 -13.25 -41.90
CA ARG A 469 0.04 -11.94 -41.24
C ARG A 469 0.83 -11.95 -39.96
N ASP A 470 0.72 -13.04 -39.20
CA ASP A 470 1.20 -13.12 -37.84
C ASP A 470 2.43 -14.04 -37.74
N HIS A 471 3.44 -13.63 -36.96
CA HIS A 471 4.63 -14.46 -36.75
C HIS A 471 4.33 -15.61 -35.77
N ILE A 472 3.99 -16.77 -36.32
CA ILE A 472 3.69 -17.98 -35.55
C ILE A 472 4.98 -18.77 -35.30
N ARG A 473 5.22 -19.23 -34.09
CA ARG A 473 6.37 -20.05 -33.72
C ARG A 473 5.93 -21.22 -32.83
N GLY A 474 5.98 -22.39 -33.33
CA GLY A 474 5.62 -23.63 -32.64
C GLY A 474 5.03 -24.68 -33.57
N PRO A 475 4.63 -25.84 -33.04
CA PRO A 475 3.95 -26.86 -33.83
C PRO A 475 2.58 -26.37 -34.29
N SER A 476 2.19 -26.68 -35.52
CA SER A 476 0.90 -26.33 -36.13
C SER A 476 -0.31 -26.96 -35.42
N ASP A 477 -0.09 -28.00 -34.62
CA ASP A 477 -1.08 -28.76 -33.85
C ASP A 477 -1.14 -28.35 -32.37
N ALA A 478 -0.49 -27.26 -31.97
CA ALA A 478 -0.49 -26.79 -30.62
C ALA A 478 -1.92 -26.50 -30.14
N LYS A 479 -2.31 -27.06 -28.98
CA LYS A 479 -3.63 -26.86 -28.39
C LYS A 479 -3.86 -25.44 -27.86
N VAL A 480 -2.81 -24.63 -27.71
CA VAL A 480 -2.84 -23.25 -27.23
C VAL A 480 -1.80 -22.43 -27.96
N THR A 481 -2.21 -21.32 -28.53
CA THR A 481 -1.32 -20.34 -29.16
C THR A 481 -1.14 -19.14 -28.23
N LEU A 482 0.10 -18.80 -27.92
CA LEU A 482 0.46 -17.59 -27.18
C LEU A 482 0.80 -16.49 -28.22
N VAL A 483 0.04 -15.43 -28.23
CA VAL A 483 0.24 -14.25 -29.09
C VAL A 483 0.88 -13.10 -28.31
#